data_bf6b392b5c7abfe696a667a58d2573de
#
_entry.id   bf6b392b5c7abfe696a667a58d2573de
#
_cell.length_a   1.000
_cell.length_b   1.000
_cell.length_c   1.000
_cell.angle_alpha   90.00
_cell.angle_beta   90.00
_cell.angle_gamma   90.00
#
_symmetry.space_group_name_H-M   'P 1'
#
loop_
_entity.id
_entity.type
_entity.pdbx_description
1 polymer ?
#
loop_
_entity_poly.entity_id
_entity_poly.type
_entity_poly.pdbx_seq_one_letter_code
_entity_poly.pdbx_strand_id
1 'polypeptide(L)'
;MEIRSIMCCCGQGLGSSMIVSMNVEKALKKLGVSGVKVEHTALGEITENSADLFVVGADLAPQMTNYKNKIILNQLMDMNEIETKLKEVFGL
;
A
#
# COMPACT_ATOMS: atom_id res chain seq x y z
N MET A 1 0.63 14.28 -8.27
CA MET A 1 0.80 14.00 -6.83
C MET A 1 2.12 13.30 -6.61
N GLU A 2 2.89 13.77 -5.66
CA GLU A 2 4.18 13.19 -5.35
C GLU A 2 4.05 12.24 -4.17
N ILE A 3 4.37 10.98 -4.38
CA ILE A 3 4.29 9.96 -3.34
C ILE A 3 5.71 9.57 -2.93
N ARG A 4 6.04 9.82 -1.67
CA ARG A 4 7.35 9.53 -1.11
C ARG A 4 7.30 8.43 -0.06
N SER A 5 6.11 8.11 0.44
CA SER A 5 5.94 7.08 1.45
C SER A 5 4.67 6.29 1.21
N ILE A 6 4.77 4.98 1.45
CA ILE A 6 3.64 4.06 1.32
C ILE A 6 3.54 3.27 2.61
N MET A 7 2.34 3.20 3.16
CA MET A 7 2.06 2.43 4.35
C MET A 7 1.16 1.26 4.00
N CYS A 8 1.62 0.05 4.27
CA CYS A 8 0.83 -1.17 4.07
C CYS A 8 0.17 -1.53 5.39
N CYS A 9 -1.14 -1.66 5.38
CA CYS A 9 -1.92 -1.85 6.59
C CYS A 9 -2.63 -3.19 6.60
N CYS A 10 -2.74 -3.77 7.79
CA CYS A 10 -3.39 -5.04 7.98
C CYS A 10 -4.23 -4.94 9.26
N GLY A 11 -5.39 -5.58 9.27
CA GLY A 11 -6.30 -5.52 10.41
C GLY A 11 -5.85 -6.36 11.57
N GLN A 12 -5.19 -7.47 11.29
CA GLN A 12 -4.75 -8.42 12.32
C GLN A 12 -3.41 -9.00 11.91
N GLY A 13 -2.49 -9.08 12.84
CA GLY A 13 -1.22 -9.73 12.62
C GLY A 13 -0.31 -8.94 11.70
N LEU A 14 0.93 -8.91 12.03
CA LEU A 14 1.92 -8.13 11.28
C LEU A 14 2.47 -8.87 10.07
N GLY A 15 2.23 -10.18 9.98
CA GLY A 15 2.81 -10.99 8.92
C GLY A 15 2.30 -10.63 7.54
N SER A 16 0.98 -10.43 7.39
CA SER A 16 0.39 -10.10 6.10
C SER A 16 0.86 -8.75 5.58
N SER A 17 0.87 -7.74 6.44
CA SER A 17 1.29 -6.41 6.02
C SER A 17 2.77 -6.39 5.64
N MET A 18 3.60 -7.18 6.33
CA MET A 18 5.01 -7.28 5.98
C MET A 18 5.20 -7.87 4.59
N ILE A 19 4.48 -8.95 4.27
CA ILE A 19 4.58 -9.57 2.97
C ILE A 19 4.09 -8.60 1.87
N VAL A 20 2.99 -7.91 2.14
CA VAL A 20 2.48 -6.91 1.19
C VAL A 20 3.52 -5.81 0.98
N SER A 21 4.16 -5.33 2.04
CA SER A 21 5.17 -4.29 1.90
C SER A 21 6.35 -4.76 1.05
N MET A 22 6.78 -6.01 1.23
CA MET A 22 7.83 -6.59 0.40
C MET A 22 7.42 -6.65 -1.07
N ASN A 23 6.18 -7.05 -1.32
CA ASN A 23 5.67 -7.12 -2.68
C ASN A 23 5.54 -5.73 -3.31
N VAL A 24 5.13 -4.74 -2.54
CA VAL A 24 5.08 -3.36 -3.00
C VAL A 24 6.47 -2.86 -3.37
N GLU A 25 7.47 -3.15 -2.55
CA GLU A 25 8.85 -2.78 -2.85
C GLU A 25 9.34 -3.41 -4.15
N LYS A 26 9.04 -4.70 -4.35
CA LYS A 26 9.41 -5.39 -5.57
C LYS A 26 8.72 -4.78 -6.80
N ALA A 27 7.45 -4.45 -6.65
CA ALA A 27 6.69 -3.85 -7.76
C ALA A 27 7.25 -2.47 -8.12
N LEU A 28 7.56 -1.65 -7.12
CA LEU A 28 8.15 -0.33 -7.36
C LEU A 28 9.48 -0.45 -8.10
N LYS A 29 10.30 -1.38 -7.68
CA LYS A 29 11.60 -1.61 -8.32
C LYS A 29 11.42 -2.04 -9.78
N LYS A 30 10.46 -2.91 -10.04
CA LYS A 30 10.14 -3.37 -11.39
C LYS A 30 9.63 -2.22 -12.26
N LEU A 31 8.88 -1.30 -11.69
CA LEU A 31 8.36 -0.13 -12.40
C LEU A 31 9.38 0.98 -12.56
N GLY A 32 10.55 0.84 -11.98
CA GLY A 32 11.59 1.85 -12.07
C GLY A 32 11.39 3.03 -11.13
N VAL A 33 10.56 2.85 -10.10
CA VAL A 33 10.31 3.90 -9.11
C VAL A 33 11.28 3.75 -7.95
N SER A 34 11.95 4.84 -7.58
CA SER A 34 12.89 4.86 -6.47
C SER A 34 12.60 6.04 -5.54
N GLY A 35 13.20 6.02 -4.36
CA GLY A 35 13.04 7.10 -3.40
C GLY A 35 11.72 7.05 -2.63
N VAL A 36 11.01 5.93 -2.69
CA VAL A 36 9.75 5.75 -1.96
C VAL A 36 10.02 4.85 -0.76
N LYS A 37 9.64 5.33 0.42
CA LYS A 37 9.77 4.56 1.65
C LYS A 37 8.52 3.69 1.82
N VAL A 38 8.70 2.39 2.01
CA VAL A 38 7.59 1.46 2.20
C VAL A 38 7.65 0.91 3.62
N GLU A 39 6.55 1.07 4.35
CA GLU A 39 6.43 0.58 5.72
C GLU A 39 5.17 -0.26 5.85
N HIS A 40 5.05 -0.96 6.97
CA HIS A 40 3.85 -1.74 7.29
C HIS A 40 3.53 -1.60 8.78
N THR A 41 2.23 -1.65 9.08
CA THR A 41 1.78 -1.56 10.47
C THR A 41 0.34 -2.06 10.59
N ALA A 42 -0.15 -2.17 11.82
CA ALA A 42 -1.55 -2.47 12.06
C ALA A 42 -2.41 -1.22 11.79
N LEU A 43 -3.62 -1.44 11.28
CA LEU A 43 -4.50 -0.35 10.88
C LEU A 43 -4.80 0.65 12.02
N GLY A 44 -4.95 0.16 13.23
CA GLY A 44 -5.26 1.02 14.38
C GLY A 44 -4.17 1.99 14.78
N GLU A 45 -2.98 1.88 14.20
CA GLU A 45 -1.84 2.71 14.55
C GLU A 45 -1.56 3.82 13.55
N ILE A 46 -2.39 3.97 12.52
CA ILE A 46 -2.15 4.96 11.47
C ILE A 46 -3.14 6.12 11.53
N THR A 47 -2.74 7.23 10.94
CA THR A 47 -3.60 8.36 10.69
C THR A 47 -3.47 8.73 9.22
N GLU A 48 -4.33 9.63 8.75
CA GLU A 48 -4.27 10.11 7.36
C GLU A 48 -2.92 10.71 7.00
N ASN A 49 -2.16 11.16 7.99
CA ASN A 49 -0.87 11.80 7.77
C ASN A 49 0.32 10.85 7.93
N SER A 50 0.07 9.56 8.18
CA SER A 50 1.15 8.60 8.39
C SER A 50 1.97 8.33 7.13
N ALA A 51 1.36 8.46 5.96
CA ALA A 51 2.04 8.23 4.69
C ALA A 51 1.30 8.96 3.57
N ASP A 52 1.95 9.03 2.40
CA ASP A 52 1.34 9.65 1.23
C ASP A 52 0.35 8.71 0.53
N LEU A 53 0.57 7.42 0.63
CA LEU A 53 -0.26 6.40 0.01
C LEU A 53 -0.43 5.24 0.98
N PHE A 54 -1.64 4.70 1.03
CA PHE A 54 -1.96 3.54 1.87
C PHE A 54 -2.34 2.36 1.00
N VAL A 55 -1.84 1.18 1.36
CA VAL A 55 -2.18 -0.06 0.66
C VAL A 55 -2.86 -0.98 1.68
N VAL A 56 -4.09 -1.38 1.37
CA VAL A 56 -4.90 -2.21 2.28
C VAL A 56 -5.62 -3.29 1.49
N GLY A 57 -6.03 -4.35 2.17
CA GLY A 57 -6.89 -5.36 1.58
C GLY A 57 -8.34 -4.89 1.51
N ALA A 58 -9.13 -5.52 0.64
CA ALA A 58 -10.53 -5.17 0.46
C ALA A 58 -11.35 -5.32 1.73
N ASP A 59 -10.96 -6.22 2.62
CA ASP A 59 -11.64 -6.42 3.89
C ASP A 59 -11.54 -5.22 4.82
N LEU A 60 -10.54 -4.37 4.65
CA LEU A 60 -10.36 -3.16 5.45
C LEU A 60 -10.84 -1.90 4.74
N ALA A 61 -11.29 -2.02 3.50
CA ALA A 61 -11.72 -0.85 2.73
C ALA A 61 -12.75 0.03 3.45
N PRO A 62 -13.78 -0.54 4.12
CA PRO A 62 -14.76 0.28 4.83
C PRO A 62 -14.16 1.14 5.94
N GLN A 63 -13.03 0.74 6.50
CA GLN A 63 -12.36 1.48 7.58
C GLN A 63 -11.43 2.55 7.04
N MET A 64 -11.25 2.61 5.73
CA MET A 64 -10.32 3.53 5.08
C MET A 64 -11.04 4.66 4.32
N THR A 65 -12.32 4.87 4.59
CA THR A 65 -13.12 5.86 3.85
C THR A 65 -12.58 7.28 3.98
N ASN A 66 -11.93 7.60 5.10
CA ASN A 66 -11.37 8.93 5.32
C ASN A 66 -9.99 9.12 4.69
N TYR A 67 -9.40 8.05 4.17
CA TYR A 67 -8.07 8.10 3.57
C TYR A 67 -8.20 8.36 2.08
N LYS A 68 -7.65 9.47 1.61
CA LYS A 68 -7.82 9.90 0.22
C LYS A 68 -7.00 9.10 -0.76
N ASN A 69 -5.75 8.85 -0.42
CA ASN A 69 -4.82 8.17 -1.32
C ASN A 69 -4.61 6.74 -0.83
N LYS A 70 -5.32 5.82 -1.46
CA LYS A 70 -5.23 4.41 -1.05
C LYS A 70 -5.36 3.48 -2.24
N ILE A 71 -4.75 2.32 -2.08
CA ILE A 71 -4.91 1.20 -3.00
C ILE A 71 -5.63 0.10 -2.24
N ILE A 72 -6.72 -0.38 -2.81
CA ILE A 72 -7.48 -1.49 -2.24
C ILE A 72 -7.14 -2.73 -3.04
N LEU A 73 -6.57 -3.74 -2.39
CA LEU A 73 -6.19 -4.98 -3.04
C LEU A 73 -7.23 -6.05 -2.79
N ASN A 74 -7.72 -6.68 -3.86
CA ASN A 74 -8.63 -7.81 -3.75
C ASN A 74 -7.87 -9.08 -3.34
N GLN A 75 -6.63 -9.20 -3.81
CA GLN A 75 -5.75 -10.31 -3.47
C GLN A 75 -4.42 -9.75 -3.01
N LEU A 76 -4.13 -9.86 -1.72
CA LEU A 76 -2.92 -9.27 -1.13
C LEU A 76 -1.62 -9.81 -1.74
N MET A 77 -1.64 -11.02 -2.24
CA MET A 77 -0.44 -11.67 -2.78
C MET A 77 -0.38 -11.64 -4.29
N ASP A 78 -1.32 -10.97 -4.95
CA ASP A 78 -1.34 -10.90 -6.41
C ASP A 78 -0.42 -9.76 -6.88
N MET A 79 0.75 -10.14 -7.37
CA MET A 79 1.74 -9.15 -7.87
C MET A 79 1.20 -8.35 -9.04
N ASN A 80 0.40 -8.97 -9.90
CA ASN A 80 -0.15 -8.24 -11.05
C ASN A 80 -1.10 -7.14 -10.60
N GLU A 81 -1.93 -7.41 -9.61
CA GLU A 81 -2.84 -6.41 -9.07
C GLU A 81 -2.05 -5.27 -8.42
N ILE A 82 -1.04 -5.59 -7.64
CA ILE A 82 -0.19 -4.61 -6.98
C ILE A 82 0.48 -3.71 -8.01
N GLU A 83 1.10 -4.30 -9.01
CA GLU A 83 1.80 -3.55 -10.05
C GLU A 83 0.85 -2.65 -10.84
N THR A 84 -0.30 -3.18 -11.22
CA THR A 84 -1.28 -2.43 -12.01
C THR A 84 -1.77 -1.20 -11.25
N LYS A 85 -2.12 -1.38 -9.99
CA LYS A 85 -2.65 -0.29 -9.19
C LYS A 85 -1.59 0.74 -8.83
N LEU A 86 -0.37 0.31 -8.55
CA LEU A 86 0.74 1.23 -8.33
C LEU A 86 1.04 2.02 -9.59
N LYS A 87 1.02 1.37 -10.74
CA LYS A 87 1.26 2.01 -12.01
C LYS A 87 0.26 3.14 -12.26
N GLU A 88 -1.01 2.90 -11.96
CA GLU A 88 -2.04 3.92 -12.09
C GLU A 88 -1.78 5.11 -11.18
N VAL A 89 -1.44 4.85 -9.93
CA VAL A 89 -1.22 5.90 -8.94
C VAL A 89 -0.01 6.76 -9.30
N PHE A 90 1.05 6.15 -9.81
CA PHE A 90 2.26 6.90 -10.18
C PHE A 90 2.19 7.47 -11.60
N GLY A 91 1.13 7.20 -12.35
CA GLY A 91 0.97 7.73 -13.69
C GLY A 91 1.89 7.11 -14.73
N LEU A 92 2.20 5.86 -14.57
CA LEU A 92 3.14 5.17 -15.46
C LEU A 92 2.45 4.40 -16.59
#